data_17ce4cd0c1ca0952dde54942b81e86eb
#
_entry.id   17ce4cd0c1ca0952dde54942b81e86eb
#
_cell.length_a   1.000
_cell.length_b   1.000
_cell.length_c   1.000
_cell.angle_alpha   90.00
_cell.angle_beta   90.00
_cell.angle_gamma   90.00
#
_symmetry.space_group_name_H-M   'P 1'
#
loop_
_entity.id
_entity.type
_entity.pdbx_description
1 polymer ?
#
loop_
_entity_poly.entity_id
_entity_poly.type
_entity_poly.pdbx_seq_one_letter_code
_entity_poly.pdbx_strand_id
1 'polypeptide(L)'
;MKEIKFSLVYRDMWQSSGKYVPRKDQLAKIAPVIIEMGCFARVETNGGASEQVNLLYGENPNDAVRTFTKPFNDAGIQTHMLDRGLNGLRMNPVPADVRELMYKVKKAQGVDITRIFCGLNDVSNIIPSIHYAKAAGMIAQATMCITYSEIHTVEYYVNMSEKLIEAGADEICLKDMAGIGRPEMLGKIVKAIKTAHPSIIIQYHGHSGPGFSVASMLEVAKAGADYLDVAMEPLSWGMVHPDVITIQAMLKDAGFKVPEINMTAYMEARRLTQSFVDDFLGYFIDDRNKFMTSLLVGCGLPGGMMGSLMADLKGVHAGINSYLKNVNKKELSTDDLLVMLFDEVKYIWPKLGNPPLVTPFSQYVKNIALMNVMFLVKGQPRWSMIDKNSWDMILGKAGKLPGTLDPEIIALAEKNKFVFFEGNPQENYPNELPRFIEEMKTNGWDRGKDDEELFEFAMHEKQYRDFKSGDAKKRFEGELEAAIKEKFAAHSIEIPDLRALKYPNAEPVVSNATGRVIWELDFNEVSVEPVHGKEIKEFDTLCTIQTNYGLEHIGSFCDGRIVGIEKKQGEIVRKGEVLAYIEKK
;
A
#
# COMPACT_ATOMS: atom_id res chain seq x y z
N MET A 1 30.63 -17.90 2.55
CA MET A 1 29.30 -17.53 2.00
C MET A 1 28.82 -16.31 2.75
N LYS A 2 28.42 -15.27 2.04
CA LYS A 2 27.82 -14.09 2.67
C LYS A 2 26.42 -14.45 3.19
N GLU A 3 26.09 -13.98 4.40
CA GLU A 3 24.77 -14.14 4.99
C GLU A 3 23.87 -12.98 4.63
N ILE A 4 22.62 -13.27 4.26
CA ILE A 4 21.55 -12.30 4.07
C ILE A 4 20.44 -12.61 5.07
N LYS A 5 19.92 -11.58 5.73
CA LYS A 5 18.82 -11.68 6.69
C LYS A 5 17.53 -11.11 6.11
N PHE A 6 16.39 -11.67 6.52
CA PHE A 6 15.09 -11.20 6.08
C PHE A 6 14.42 -10.32 7.13
N SER A 7 13.74 -9.30 6.66
CA SER A 7 12.84 -8.43 7.42
C SER A 7 11.44 -8.53 6.83
N LEU A 8 10.46 -8.95 7.63
CA LEU A 8 9.06 -8.99 7.21
C LEU A 8 8.44 -7.60 7.31
N VAL A 9 7.96 -7.06 6.21
CA VAL A 9 7.28 -5.75 6.18
C VAL A 9 5.78 -5.89 6.47
N TYR A 10 5.43 -6.49 7.61
CA TYR A 10 4.05 -6.87 7.91
C TYR A 10 3.09 -5.68 7.89
N ARG A 11 3.47 -4.53 8.49
CA ARG A 11 2.69 -3.29 8.44
C ARG A 11 2.49 -2.81 6.99
N ASP A 12 3.57 -2.81 6.18
CA ASP A 12 3.54 -2.28 4.82
C ASP A 12 2.77 -3.17 3.86
N MET A 13 2.77 -4.50 4.07
CA MET A 13 1.95 -5.45 3.30
C MET A 13 0.48 -5.02 3.28
N TRP A 14 -0.07 -4.67 4.43
CA TRP A 14 -1.46 -4.23 4.55
C TRP A 14 -1.68 -2.84 3.96
N GLN A 15 -0.81 -1.89 4.30
CA GLN A 15 -0.93 -0.51 3.82
C GLN A 15 -0.76 -0.40 2.30
N SER A 16 0.02 -1.27 1.67
CA SER A 16 0.20 -1.33 0.22
C SER A 16 -0.93 -2.09 -0.49
N SER A 17 -1.64 -2.94 0.22
CA SER A 17 -2.77 -3.70 -0.31
C SER A 17 -4.08 -2.93 -0.24
N GLY A 18 -4.32 -2.19 0.86
CA GLY A 18 -5.60 -1.53 1.11
C GLY A 18 -5.55 -0.38 2.10
N LYS A 19 -6.75 0.08 2.50
CA LYS A 19 -6.92 1.23 3.39
C LYS A 19 -6.63 0.90 4.85
N TYR A 20 -6.97 -0.31 5.30
CA TYR A 20 -6.96 -0.71 6.70
C TYR A 20 -5.88 -1.75 6.99
N VAL A 21 -5.47 -1.84 8.26
CA VAL A 21 -4.51 -2.81 8.79
C VAL A 21 -5.20 -3.73 9.81
N PRO A 22 -4.62 -4.89 10.19
CA PRO A 22 -5.24 -5.79 11.16
C PRO A 22 -5.50 -5.14 12.52
N ARG A 23 -6.60 -5.53 13.14
CA ARG A 23 -6.93 -5.15 14.52
C ARG A 23 -5.97 -5.81 15.52
N LYS A 24 -5.94 -5.26 16.73
CA LYS A 24 -5.14 -5.76 17.86
C LYS A 24 -5.30 -7.27 18.09
N ASP A 25 -6.55 -7.80 18.06
CA ASP A 25 -6.82 -9.22 18.25
C ASP A 25 -6.26 -10.10 17.13
N GLN A 26 -6.25 -9.60 15.90
CA GLN A 26 -5.65 -10.27 14.74
C GLN A 26 -4.12 -10.24 14.82
N LEU A 27 -3.53 -9.11 15.24
CA LEU A 27 -2.09 -8.99 15.48
C LEU A 27 -1.60 -9.93 16.58
N ALA A 28 -2.37 -10.09 17.67
CA ALA A 28 -2.06 -11.04 18.74
C ALA A 28 -2.06 -12.51 18.26
N LYS A 29 -2.93 -12.86 17.30
CA LYS A 29 -3.01 -14.21 16.74
C LYS A 29 -1.86 -14.53 15.79
N ILE A 30 -1.43 -13.58 14.98
CA ILE A 30 -0.45 -13.83 13.92
C ILE A 30 1.00 -13.78 14.42
N ALA A 31 1.32 -12.96 15.43
CA ALA A 31 2.68 -12.76 15.89
C ALA A 31 3.39 -14.06 16.29
N PRO A 32 2.81 -14.98 17.10
CA PRO A 32 3.45 -16.24 17.44
C PRO A 32 3.77 -17.11 16.21
N VAL A 33 2.89 -17.11 15.22
CA VAL A 33 3.06 -17.92 14.00
C VAL A 33 4.17 -17.36 13.11
N ILE A 34 4.28 -16.02 13.00
CA ILE A 34 5.40 -15.38 12.30
C ILE A 34 6.74 -15.74 12.99
N ILE A 35 6.77 -15.75 14.32
CA ILE A 35 7.97 -16.16 15.09
C ILE A 35 8.34 -17.61 14.78
N GLU A 36 7.34 -18.51 14.76
CA GLU A 36 7.54 -19.93 14.45
C GLU A 36 8.05 -20.19 13.03
N MET A 37 7.81 -19.26 12.08
CA MET A 37 8.42 -19.36 10.74
C MET A 37 9.95 -19.39 10.79
N GLY A 38 10.58 -18.81 11.81
CA GLY A 38 12.02 -18.93 12.11
C GLY A 38 12.96 -18.22 11.14
N CYS A 39 12.44 -17.49 10.16
CA CYS A 39 13.25 -16.93 9.07
C CYS A 39 13.43 -15.40 9.14
N PHE A 40 12.72 -14.70 10.01
CA PHE A 40 12.81 -13.25 10.11
C PHE A 40 13.70 -12.80 11.25
N ALA A 41 14.69 -11.97 10.95
CA ALA A 41 15.50 -11.29 11.95
C ALA A 41 14.84 -9.96 12.39
N ARG A 42 13.94 -9.43 11.56
CA ARG A 42 13.21 -8.17 11.78
C ARG A 42 11.78 -8.28 11.33
N VAL A 43 10.88 -7.50 11.98
CA VAL A 43 9.49 -7.33 11.58
C VAL A 43 9.10 -5.86 11.65
N GLU A 44 8.52 -5.33 10.58
CA GLU A 44 7.92 -4.00 10.57
C GLU A 44 6.53 -4.07 11.23
N THR A 45 6.43 -3.46 12.41
CA THR A 45 5.25 -3.60 13.27
C THR A 45 4.28 -2.44 13.18
N ASN A 46 4.77 -1.23 12.95
CA ASN A 46 3.96 0.00 13.03
C ASN A 46 4.59 1.15 12.23
N GLY A 47 4.07 2.35 12.45
CA GLY A 47 4.48 3.56 11.74
C GLY A 47 3.69 3.76 10.44
N GLY A 48 4.15 4.68 9.61
CA GLY A 48 3.41 5.06 8.41
C GLY A 48 2.05 5.66 8.76
N ALA A 49 0.96 4.98 8.40
CA ALA A 49 -0.42 5.39 8.72
C ALA A 49 -1.13 4.41 9.68
N SER A 50 -0.45 3.36 10.16
CA SER A 50 -1.10 2.28 10.93
C SER A 50 -1.79 2.78 12.21
N GLU A 51 -1.15 3.67 12.97
CA GLU A 51 -1.69 4.20 14.21
C GLU A 51 -2.90 5.11 13.97
N GLN A 52 -2.83 5.95 12.92
CA GLN A 52 -3.98 6.71 12.48
C GLN A 52 -5.15 5.78 12.10
N VAL A 53 -4.86 4.65 11.47
CA VAL A 53 -5.87 3.66 11.07
C VAL A 53 -6.49 2.97 12.29
N ASN A 54 -5.73 2.64 13.34
CA ASN A 54 -6.29 2.12 14.59
C ASN A 54 -7.30 3.09 15.20
N LEU A 55 -6.98 4.39 15.25
CA LEU A 55 -7.92 5.41 15.71
C LEU A 55 -9.21 5.44 14.87
N LEU A 56 -9.13 5.20 13.56
CA LEU A 56 -10.31 5.15 12.68
C LEU A 56 -11.25 3.96 13.00
N TYR A 57 -10.72 2.83 13.47
CA TYR A 57 -11.58 1.73 13.97
C TYR A 57 -12.23 2.03 15.32
N GLY A 58 -11.71 3.00 16.07
CA GLY A 58 -11.98 3.17 17.48
C GLY A 58 -11.15 2.24 18.38
N GLU A 59 -9.96 1.81 17.92
CA GLU A 59 -8.95 1.10 18.72
C GLU A 59 -7.88 2.05 19.23
N ASN A 60 -7.33 1.75 20.42
CA ASN A 60 -6.17 2.45 20.94
C ASN A 60 -4.89 1.94 20.21
N PRO A 61 -4.17 2.79 19.45
CA PRO A 61 -2.97 2.37 18.73
C PRO A 61 -1.84 1.93 19.68
N ASN A 62 -1.74 2.50 20.88
CA ASN A 62 -0.73 2.13 21.86
C ASN A 62 -0.84 0.67 22.28
N ASP A 63 -2.06 0.20 22.48
CA ASP A 63 -2.35 -1.21 22.78
C ASP A 63 -2.01 -2.12 21.60
N ALA A 64 -2.33 -1.70 20.38
CA ALA A 64 -2.05 -2.48 19.16
C ALA A 64 -0.54 -2.63 18.95
N VAL A 65 0.23 -1.54 19.08
CA VAL A 65 1.69 -1.56 18.95
C VAL A 65 2.32 -2.48 20.02
N ARG A 66 1.99 -2.31 21.29
CA ARG A 66 2.51 -3.17 22.38
C ARG A 66 2.18 -4.64 22.18
N THR A 67 0.95 -4.93 21.74
CA THR A 67 0.49 -6.32 21.50
C THR A 67 1.30 -6.97 20.39
N PHE A 68 1.70 -6.23 19.38
CA PHE A 68 2.43 -6.78 18.25
C PHE A 68 3.94 -6.78 18.44
N THR A 69 4.53 -5.77 19.09
CA THR A 69 6.00 -5.68 19.31
C THR A 69 6.48 -6.67 20.37
N LYS A 70 5.75 -6.81 21.48
CA LYS A 70 6.21 -7.61 22.62
C LYS A 70 6.57 -9.06 22.28
N PRO A 71 5.77 -9.87 21.56
CA PRO A 71 6.13 -11.23 21.22
C PRO A 71 7.45 -11.33 20.45
N PHE A 72 7.71 -10.41 19.52
CA PHE A 72 8.95 -10.40 18.75
C PHE A 72 10.15 -10.04 19.61
N ASN A 73 10.04 -9.05 20.48
CA ASN A 73 11.12 -8.69 21.40
C ASN A 73 11.45 -9.87 22.35
N ASP A 74 10.42 -10.54 22.89
CA ASP A 74 10.60 -11.72 23.75
C ASP A 74 11.31 -12.86 23.00
N ALA A 75 11.13 -12.96 21.68
CA ALA A 75 11.80 -13.93 20.81
C ALA A 75 13.16 -13.47 20.27
N GLY A 76 13.63 -12.27 20.62
CA GLY A 76 14.89 -11.70 20.14
C GLY A 76 14.85 -11.24 18.67
N ILE A 77 13.67 -11.03 18.11
CA ILE A 77 13.45 -10.49 16.76
C ILE A 77 13.29 -8.97 16.88
N GLN A 78 14.10 -8.21 16.13
CA GLN A 78 14.02 -6.76 16.15
C GLN A 78 12.73 -6.26 15.49
N THR A 79 12.11 -5.27 16.11
CA THR A 79 10.93 -4.60 15.57
C THR A 79 11.31 -3.25 14.96
N HIS A 80 10.65 -2.85 13.89
CA HIS A 80 10.88 -1.54 13.30
C HIS A 80 9.60 -0.84 12.87
N MET A 81 9.67 0.49 12.83
CA MET A 81 8.61 1.38 12.39
C MET A 81 9.04 2.25 11.22
N LEU A 82 8.07 2.71 10.42
CA LEU A 82 8.28 3.70 9.37
C LEU A 82 7.99 5.11 9.89
N ASP A 83 8.93 6.03 9.68
CA ASP A 83 8.91 7.42 10.13
C ASP A 83 9.23 8.37 8.96
N ARG A 84 8.45 9.43 8.82
CA ARG A 84 8.57 10.40 7.73
C ARG A 84 9.42 11.64 8.11
N GLY A 85 10.40 11.50 8.98
CA GLY A 85 11.30 12.58 9.39
C GLY A 85 10.53 13.79 9.91
N LEU A 86 10.61 14.95 9.22
CA LEU A 86 9.90 16.17 9.59
C LEU A 86 8.41 15.97 9.84
N ASN A 87 7.80 15.01 9.15
CA ASN A 87 6.36 14.75 9.23
C ASN A 87 5.97 13.70 10.29
N GLY A 88 6.95 13.02 10.93
CA GLY A 88 6.69 11.94 11.87
C GLY A 88 5.77 10.88 11.28
N LEU A 89 4.60 10.66 11.88
CA LEU A 89 3.58 9.72 11.38
C LEU A 89 2.45 10.39 10.58
N ARG A 90 2.53 11.72 10.36
CA ARG A 90 1.54 12.49 9.59
C ARG A 90 1.94 12.67 8.13
N MET A 91 1.03 13.26 7.37
CA MET A 91 1.30 13.71 5.98
C MET A 91 1.88 15.14 5.94
N ASN A 92 1.73 15.90 7.02
CA ASN A 92 2.21 17.28 7.18
C ASN A 92 3.29 17.35 8.26
N PRO A 93 4.16 18.37 8.24
CA PRO A 93 5.18 18.56 9.26
C PRO A 93 4.63 18.58 10.69
N VAL A 94 5.45 18.13 11.61
CA VAL A 94 5.14 17.97 13.04
C VAL A 94 6.08 18.85 13.87
N PRO A 95 5.60 19.52 14.94
CA PRO A 95 6.45 20.23 15.89
C PRO A 95 7.58 19.36 16.45
N ALA A 96 8.72 19.99 16.75
CA ALA A 96 9.92 19.27 17.19
C ALA A 96 9.70 18.50 18.49
N ASP A 97 8.99 19.09 19.46
CA ASP A 97 8.66 18.45 20.74
C ASP A 97 7.77 17.21 20.58
N VAL A 98 6.82 17.23 19.65
CA VAL A 98 5.98 16.07 19.33
C VAL A 98 6.80 14.95 18.66
N ARG A 99 7.74 15.31 17.75
CA ARG A 99 8.66 14.33 17.14
C ARG A 99 9.58 13.69 18.19
N GLU A 100 10.15 14.48 19.09
CA GLU A 100 11.00 13.97 20.17
C GLU A 100 10.22 13.01 21.08
N LEU A 101 8.99 13.37 21.45
CA LEU A 101 8.11 12.51 22.25
C LEU A 101 7.81 11.18 21.53
N MET A 102 7.59 11.20 20.21
CA MET A 102 7.34 10.01 19.40
C MET A 102 8.37 8.91 19.63
N TYR A 103 9.66 9.24 19.55
CA TYR A 103 10.71 8.24 19.70
C TYR A 103 10.76 7.65 21.11
N LYS A 104 10.56 8.48 22.14
CA LYS A 104 10.50 8.03 23.53
C LYS A 104 9.36 7.04 23.75
N VAL A 105 8.16 7.40 23.27
CA VAL A 105 6.96 6.55 23.38
C VAL A 105 7.16 5.24 22.60
N LYS A 106 7.60 5.30 21.35
CA LYS A 106 7.77 4.09 20.52
C LYS A 106 8.85 3.16 21.07
N LYS A 107 9.94 3.68 21.60
CA LYS A 107 10.94 2.86 22.30
C LYS A 107 10.35 2.18 23.54
N ALA A 108 9.59 2.90 24.35
CA ALA A 108 8.88 2.33 25.51
C ALA A 108 7.83 1.27 25.13
N GLN A 109 7.31 1.32 23.91
CA GLN A 109 6.39 0.34 23.35
C GLN A 109 7.08 -0.87 22.70
N GLY A 110 8.43 -0.92 22.74
CA GLY A 110 9.20 -2.07 22.26
C GLY A 110 9.65 -1.95 20.81
N VAL A 111 9.63 -0.76 20.21
CA VAL A 111 10.18 -0.55 18.86
C VAL A 111 11.68 -0.34 18.94
N ASP A 112 12.46 -1.19 18.24
CA ASP A 112 13.92 -1.17 18.29
C ASP A 112 14.51 -0.22 17.25
N ILE A 113 13.97 -0.20 16.04
CA ILE A 113 14.52 0.52 14.89
C ILE A 113 13.49 1.51 14.37
N THR A 114 13.91 2.75 14.13
CA THR A 114 13.10 3.69 13.36
C THR A 114 13.68 3.88 11.97
N ARG A 115 12.88 3.62 10.94
CA ARG A 115 13.20 3.84 9.53
C ARG A 115 12.79 5.25 9.15
N ILE A 116 13.75 6.17 9.15
CA ILE A 116 13.55 7.61 9.01
C ILE A 116 13.76 8.00 7.54
N PHE A 117 12.74 8.53 6.87
CA PHE A 117 12.90 9.07 5.52
C PHE A 117 12.39 10.50 5.39
N CYS A 118 12.93 11.24 4.45
CA CYS A 118 12.33 12.48 3.95
C CYS A 118 11.88 12.28 2.51
N GLY A 119 10.62 12.58 2.23
CA GLY A 119 10.10 12.40 0.87
C GLY A 119 10.74 13.29 -0.19
N LEU A 120 11.52 14.31 0.20
CA LEU A 120 12.36 15.12 -0.70
C LEU A 120 13.82 14.67 -0.74
N ASN A 121 14.21 13.65 0.03
CA ASN A 121 15.60 13.30 0.28
C ASN A 121 16.43 14.46 0.87
N ASP A 122 15.78 15.41 1.52
CA ASP A 122 16.45 16.48 2.24
C ASP A 122 17.00 15.95 3.57
N VAL A 123 18.32 15.83 3.65
CA VAL A 123 19.01 15.31 4.85
C VAL A 123 18.77 16.19 6.07
N SER A 124 18.54 17.50 5.90
CA SER A 124 18.26 18.41 7.01
C SER A 124 16.95 18.07 7.75
N ASN A 125 16.00 17.42 7.10
CA ASN A 125 14.77 16.92 7.70
C ASN A 125 14.96 15.57 8.42
N ILE A 126 16.01 14.79 8.05
CA ILE A 126 16.30 13.46 8.62
C ILE A 126 17.20 13.60 9.86
N ILE A 127 18.19 14.45 9.82
CA ILE A 127 19.23 14.59 10.86
C ILE A 127 18.65 14.82 12.27
N PRO A 128 17.68 15.72 12.50
CA PRO A 128 17.10 15.86 13.84
C PRO A 128 16.43 14.58 14.35
N SER A 129 15.77 13.83 13.46
CA SER A 129 15.15 12.54 13.80
C SER A 129 16.17 11.47 14.17
N ILE A 130 17.35 11.44 13.53
CA ILE A 130 18.47 10.56 13.92
C ILE A 130 18.86 10.87 15.38
N HIS A 131 19.04 12.13 15.72
CA HIS A 131 19.44 12.54 17.06
C HIS A 131 18.36 12.18 18.11
N TYR A 132 17.08 12.46 17.83
CA TYR A 132 15.97 12.12 18.74
C TYR A 132 15.84 10.61 18.93
N ALA A 133 15.94 9.81 17.86
CA ALA A 133 15.89 8.36 17.92
C ALA A 133 17.02 7.79 18.79
N LYS A 134 18.25 8.23 18.57
CA LYS A 134 19.42 7.80 19.38
C LYS A 134 19.30 8.23 20.83
N ALA A 135 18.83 9.44 21.11
CA ALA A 135 18.57 9.91 22.48
C ALA A 135 17.51 9.06 23.20
N ALA A 136 16.54 8.53 22.47
CA ALA A 136 15.54 7.60 22.98
C ALA A 136 16.04 6.14 23.10
N GLY A 137 17.26 5.83 22.64
CA GLY A 137 17.82 4.48 22.65
C GLY A 137 17.32 3.57 21.52
N MET A 138 16.85 4.16 20.41
CA MET A 138 16.48 3.43 19.20
C MET A 138 17.65 3.36 18.21
N ILE A 139 17.65 2.36 17.36
CA ILE A 139 18.53 2.29 16.19
C ILE A 139 17.97 3.24 15.13
N ALA A 140 18.78 4.20 14.71
CA ALA A 140 18.42 5.16 13.67
C ALA A 140 18.79 4.62 12.28
N GLN A 141 17.81 4.07 11.55
CA GLN A 141 17.97 3.63 10.18
C GLN A 141 17.61 4.79 9.23
N ALA A 142 18.63 5.52 8.77
CA ALA A 142 18.42 6.62 7.83
C ALA A 142 18.14 6.11 6.42
N THR A 143 17.16 6.72 5.75
CA THR A 143 16.57 6.13 4.56
C THR A 143 16.63 7.08 3.38
N MET A 144 17.08 6.57 2.25
CA MET A 144 17.11 7.25 0.96
C MET A 144 15.94 6.79 0.11
N CYS A 145 15.07 7.72 -0.30
CA CYS A 145 13.97 7.44 -1.23
C CYS A 145 14.53 7.27 -2.63
N ILE A 146 14.43 6.05 -3.15
CA ILE A 146 14.94 5.72 -4.49
C ILE A 146 13.95 6.19 -5.55
N THR A 147 14.48 6.89 -6.54
CA THR A 147 13.80 7.22 -7.80
C THR A 147 14.80 7.22 -8.93
N TYR A 148 14.35 7.41 -10.16
CA TYR A 148 15.19 7.35 -11.35
C TYR A 148 14.97 8.61 -12.19
N SER A 149 16.00 9.45 -12.29
CA SER A 149 16.04 10.65 -13.12
C SER A 149 17.49 11.03 -13.42
N GLU A 150 17.71 12.07 -14.22
CA GLU A 150 19.05 12.56 -14.55
C GLU A 150 19.84 13.04 -13.34
N ILE A 151 19.18 13.51 -12.28
CA ILE A 151 19.83 13.98 -11.05
C ILE A 151 19.98 12.89 -9.98
N HIS A 152 19.12 11.88 -9.99
CA HIS A 152 19.15 10.78 -9.03
C HIS A 152 20.13 9.69 -9.47
N THR A 153 21.42 10.04 -9.48
CA THR A 153 22.53 9.19 -9.90
C THR A 153 23.08 8.36 -8.75
N VAL A 154 23.99 7.43 -9.04
CA VAL A 154 24.74 6.70 -8.01
C VAL A 154 25.46 7.68 -7.06
N GLU A 155 26.13 8.68 -7.64
CA GLU A 155 26.86 9.70 -6.87
C GLU A 155 25.94 10.51 -5.95
N TYR A 156 24.76 10.89 -6.43
CA TYR A 156 23.75 11.56 -5.60
C TYR A 156 23.44 10.76 -4.33
N TYR A 157 23.15 9.46 -4.45
CA TYR A 157 22.80 8.61 -3.32
C TYR A 157 23.99 8.31 -2.42
N VAL A 158 25.19 8.16 -2.96
CA VAL A 158 26.43 7.99 -2.18
C VAL A 158 26.69 9.25 -1.35
N ASN A 159 26.64 10.43 -1.96
CA ASN A 159 26.82 11.69 -1.25
C ASN A 159 25.74 11.93 -0.17
N MET A 160 24.51 11.48 -0.42
CA MET A 160 23.44 11.52 0.59
C MET A 160 23.77 10.59 1.77
N SER A 161 24.21 9.35 1.48
CA SER A 161 24.54 8.38 2.53
C SER A 161 25.69 8.83 3.42
N GLU A 162 26.74 9.48 2.85
CA GLU A 162 27.84 10.05 3.62
C GLU A 162 27.32 11.03 4.67
N LYS A 163 26.48 11.99 4.26
CA LYS A 163 25.90 13.01 5.17
C LYS A 163 25.06 12.37 6.28
N LEU A 164 24.33 11.30 5.96
CA LEU A 164 23.50 10.59 6.95
C LEU A 164 24.36 9.80 7.94
N ILE A 165 25.44 9.17 7.47
CA ILE A 165 26.40 8.43 8.31
C ILE A 165 27.17 9.42 9.21
N GLU A 166 27.64 10.54 8.66
CA GLU A 166 28.29 11.62 9.42
C GLU A 166 27.37 12.19 10.50
N ALA A 167 26.07 12.27 10.24
CA ALA A 167 25.07 12.69 11.23
C ALA A 167 24.78 11.63 12.32
N GLY A 168 25.41 10.45 12.24
CA GLY A 168 25.32 9.40 13.24
C GLY A 168 24.23 8.36 12.99
N ALA A 169 23.78 8.19 11.74
CA ALA A 169 22.90 7.07 11.39
C ALA A 169 23.60 5.73 11.71
N ASP A 170 22.87 4.81 12.34
CA ASP A 170 23.38 3.49 12.66
C ASP A 170 23.30 2.53 11.44
N GLU A 171 22.33 2.77 10.58
CA GLU A 171 22.06 1.95 9.38
C GLU A 171 21.56 2.83 8.22
N ILE A 172 21.74 2.32 7.00
CA ILE A 172 21.20 2.94 5.77
C ILE A 172 20.15 2.01 5.15
N CYS A 173 19.00 2.58 4.77
CA CYS A 173 17.98 1.89 4.00
C CYS A 173 17.85 2.50 2.60
N LEU A 174 17.91 1.67 1.56
CA LEU A 174 17.51 2.04 0.22
C LEU A 174 16.02 1.72 0.07
N LYS A 175 15.17 2.75 0.00
CA LYS A 175 13.71 2.61 -0.06
C LYS A 175 13.19 2.89 -1.46
N ASP A 176 12.95 1.81 -2.21
CA ASP A 176 12.36 1.85 -3.54
C ASP A 176 10.84 1.61 -3.48
N MET A 177 10.12 2.64 -3.06
CA MET A 177 8.68 2.56 -2.83
C MET A 177 7.87 2.40 -4.12
N ALA A 178 8.37 2.87 -5.26
CA ALA A 178 7.75 2.68 -6.56
C ALA A 178 8.22 1.39 -7.26
N GLY A 179 9.27 0.74 -6.77
CA GLY A 179 9.90 -0.42 -7.40
C GLY A 179 10.60 -0.11 -8.72
N ILE A 180 10.96 1.16 -8.94
CA ILE A 180 11.53 1.67 -10.21
C ILE A 180 13.06 1.80 -10.20
N GLY A 181 13.69 1.58 -9.07
CA GLY A 181 15.16 1.55 -8.98
C GLY A 181 15.73 0.53 -9.96
N ARG A 182 16.69 0.94 -10.78
CA ARG A 182 17.32 0.03 -11.73
C ARG A 182 18.26 -0.91 -10.97
N PRO A 183 18.15 -2.24 -11.16
CA PRO A 183 18.92 -3.21 -10.38
C PRO A 183 20.44 -2.93 -10.36
N GLU A 184 21.03 -2.66 -11.52
CA GLU A 184 22.46 -2.34 -11.63
C GLU A 184 22.84 -1.06 -10.86
N MET A 185 22.00 -0.01 -10.95
CA MET A 185 22.22 1.23 -10.21
C MET A 185 22.18 1.01 -8.70
N LEU A 186 21.20 0.25 -8.22
CA LEU A 186 21.07 -0.08 -6.80
C LEU A 186 22.26 -0.88 -6.29
N GLY A 187 22.74 -1.86 -7.08
CA GLY A 187 23.96 -2.61 -6.79
C GLY A 187 25.19 -1.70 -6.70
N LYS A 188 25.34 -0.75 -7.62
CA LYS A 188 26.44 0.24 -7.60
C LYS A 188 26.40 1.13 -6.37
N ILE A 189 25.21 1.61 -5.98
CA ILE A 189 25.03 2.41 -4.75
C ILE A 189 25.47 1.62 -3.52
N VAL A 190 24.94 0.41 -3.34
CA VAL A 190 25.31 -0.44 -2.19
C VAL A 190 26.80 -0.75 -2.18
N LYS A 191 27.38 -1.08 -3.34
CA LYS A 191 28.80 -1.38 -3.46
C LYS A 191 29.67 -0.18 -3.05
N ALA A 192 29.33 1.02 -3.49
CA ALA A 192 30.08 2.24 -3.16
C ALA A 192 30.01 2.53 -1.66
N ILE A 193 28.81 2.49 -1.05
CA ILE A 193 28.63 2.71 0.39
C ILE A 193 29.41 1.65 1.19
N LYS A 194 29.31 0.37 0.86
CA LYS A 194 30.01 -0.71 1.56
C LYS A 194 31.54 -0.64 1.37
N THR A 195 32.02 -0.05 0.30
CA THR A 195 33.46 0.15 0.08
C THR A 195 33.99 1.26 1.00
N ALA A 196 33.25 2.36 1.14
CA ALA A 196 33.63 3.47 2.03
C ALA A 196 33.38 3.12 3.52
N HIS A 197 32.27 2.46 3.81
CA HIS A 197 31.82 2.11 5.16
C HIS A 197 31.51 0.61 5.28
N PRO A 198 32.51 -0.29 5.38
CA PRO A 198 32.29 -1.74 5.38
C PRO A 198 31.38 -2.26 6.50
N SER A 199 31.38 -1.58 7.65
CA SER A 199 30.62 -1.97 8.85
C SER A 199 29.18 -1.46 8.86
N ILE A 200 28.84 -0.46 8.03
CA ILE A 200 27.47 0.09 8.02
C ILE A 200 26.48 -0.98 7.55
N ILE A 201 25.39 -1.16 8.28
CA ILE A 201 24.31 -2.06 7.90
C ILE A 201 23.50 -1.43 6.78
N ILE A 202 23.27 -2.19 5.70
CA ILE A 202 22.42 -1.77 4.58
C ILE A 202 21.22 -2.68 4.47
N GLN A 203 20.03 -2.09 4.50
CA GLN A 203 18.75 -2.76 4.26
C GLN A 203 18.14 -2.26 2.95
N TYR A 204 17.62 -3.18 2.15
CA TYR A 204 16.91 -2.84 0.92
C TYR A 204 15.41 -3.10 1.08
N HIS A 205 14.61 -2.09 0.77
CA HIS A 205 13.17 -2.09 0.76
C HIS A 205 12.70 -1.79 -0.67
N GLY A 206 12.16 -2.77 -1.36
CA GLY A 206 11.75 -2.60 -2.76
C GLY A 206 10.42 -3.25 -3.08
N HIS A 207 9.46 -2.43 -3.55
CA HIS A 207 8.14 -2.91 -3.98
C HIS A 207 8.21 -3.64 -5.33
N SER A 208 7.30 -4.58 -5.55
CA SER A 208 7.25 -5.40 -6.77
C SER A 208 6.70 -4.66 -7.98
N GLY A 209 5.87 -3.65 -7.79
CA GLY A 209 5.17 -2.82 -8.77
C GLY A 209 5.48 -3.08 -10.25
N PRO A 210 6.58 -2.57 -10.82
CA PRO A 210 6.95 -2.75 -12.23
C PRO A 210 7.69 -4.06 -12.55
N GLY A 211 8.03 -4.88 -11.52
CA GLY A 211 8.67 -6.18 -11.70
C GLY A 211 10.20 -6.22 -11.53
N PHE A 212 10.86 -5.13 -11.13
CA PHE A 212 12.32 -5.13 -10.94
C PHE A 212 12.79 -5.72 -9.61
N SER A 213 11.92 -5.81 -8.62
CA SER A 213 12.29 -6.06 -7.22
C SER A 213 13.16 -7.31 -7.00
N VAL A 214 12.84 -8.43 -7.66
CA VAL A 214 13.61 -9.67 -7.52
C VAL A 214 15.04 -9.49 -8.03
N ALA A 215 15.22 -8.88 -9.22
CA ALA A 215 16.53 -8.57 -9.77
C ALA A 215 17.28 -7.55 -8.89
N SER A 216 16.57 -6.54 -8.38
CA SER A 216 17.15 -5.53 -7.48
C SER A 216 17.65 -6.16 -6.18
N MET A 217 16.87 -7.08 -5.57
CA MET A 217 17.28 -7.80 -4.37
C MET A 217 18.54 -8.64 -4.59
N LEU A 218 18.64 -9.29 -5.75
CA LEU A 218 19.84 -10.06 -6.09
C LEU A 218 21.07 -9.15 -6.26
N GLU A 219 20.94 -8.03 -6.97
CA GLU A 219 22.05 -7.12 -7.23
C GLU A 219 22.51 -6.41 -5.94
N VAL A 220 21.60 -5.96 -5.07
CA VAL A 220 22.00 -5.35 -3.79
C VAL A 220 22.61 -6.39 -2.84
N ALA A 221 22.15 -7.65 -2.85
CA ALA A 221 22.74 -8.74 -2.07
C ALA A 221 24.19 -9.03 -2.51
N LYS A 222 24.43 -9.14 -3.83
CA LYS A 222 25.77 -9.31 -4.40
C LYS A 222 26.67 -8.13 -4.06
N ALA A 223 26.14 -6.92 -4.05
CA ALA A 223 26.88 -5.70 -3.75
C ALA A 223 27.22 -5.53 -2.27
N GLY A 224 26.53 -6.22 -1.37
CA GLY A 224 26.86 -6.16 0.04
C GLY A 224 25.74 -5.79 1.00
N ALA A 225 24.49 -5.71 0.60
CA ALA A 225 23.37 -5.49 1.53
C ALA A 225 23.30 -6.60 2.60
N ASP A 226 22.80 -6.27 3.77
CA ASP A 226 22.75 -7.16 4.94
C ASP A 226 21.33 -7.68 5.17
N TYR A 227 20.31 -6.85 4.92
CA TYR A 227 18.90 -7.19 5.10
C TYR A 227 18.10 -6.91 3.84
N LEU A 228 17.13 -7.77 3.56
CA LEU A 228 16.14 -7.58 2.51
C LEU A 228 14.73 -7.58 3.11
N ASP A 229 13.94 -6.59 2.73
CA ASP A 229 12.53 -6.51 3.07
C ASP A 229 11.72 -7.43 2.17
N VAL A 230 10.94 -8.32 2.77
CA VAL A 230 10.13 -9.32 2.07
C VAL A 230 8.72 -9.34 2.64
N ALA A 231 7.80 -9.89 1.85
CA ALA A 231 6.42 -10.12 2.22
C ALA A 231 6.10 -11.62 2.32
N MET A 232 4.85 -11.94 2.56
CA MET A 232 4.31 -13.30 2.57
C MET A 232 2.90 -13.34 1.96
N GLU A 233 2.54 -14.48 1.37
CA GLU A 233 1.17 -14.67 0.89
C GLU A 233 0.12 -14.57 2.02
N PRO A 234 -1.10 -14.13 1.66
CA PRO A 234 -1.63 -13.77 0.35
C PRO A 234 -1.35 -12.30 -0.05
N LEU A 235 -0.56 -11.56 0.71
CA LEU A 235 -0.25 -10.14 0.53
C LEU A 235 1.20 -9.91 0.07
N SER A 236 1.72 -10.78 -0.78
CA SER A 236 2.99 -10.58 -1.49
C SER A 236 2.73 -10.23 -2.96
N TRP A 237 3.77 -9.70 -3.64
CA TRP A 237 3.72 -9.31 -5.06
C TRP A 237 2.85 -8.08 -5.35
N GLY A 238 2.43 -7.92 -6.58
CA GLY A 238 1.64 -6.75 -6.99
C GLY A 238 2.32 -5.44 -6.60
N MET A 239 1.61 -4.62 -5.82
CA MET A 239 2.14 -3.36 -5.28
C MET A 239 2.87 -3.53 -3.94
N VAL A 240 2.96 -4.74 -3.43
CA VAL A 240 3.66 -5.09 -2.19
C VAL A 240 5.10 -5.52 -2.50
N HIS A 241 5.72 -6.29 -1.64
CA HIS A 241 7.09 -6.81 -1.79
C HIS A 241 7.09 -8.24 -2.34
N PRO A 242 8.24 -8.72 -2.84
CA PRO A 242 8.40 -10.12 -3.19
C PRO A 242 8.19 -11.04 -1.99
N ASP A 243 7.71 -12.25 -2.28
CA ASP A 243 7.52 -13.29 -1.28
C ASP A 243 8.85 -13.85 -0.78
N VAL A 244 8.93 -14.10 0.53
CA VAL A 244 10.13 -14.62 1.20
C VAL A 244 10.59 -15.96 0.63
N ILE A 245 9.67 -16.84 0.21
CA ILE A 245 10.00 -18.16 -0.37
C ILE A 245 10.79 -17.98 -1.66
N THR A 246 10.31 -17.13 -2.56
CA THR A 246 10.98 -16.85 -3.83
C THR A 246 12.35 -16.24 -3.61
N ILE A 247 12.46 -15.25 -2.72
CA ILE A 247 13.73 -14.58 -2.44
C ILE A 247 14.72 -15.54 -1.77
N GLN A 248 14.26 -16.40 -0.85
CA GLN A 248 15.10 -17.43 -0.26
C GLN A 248 15.67 -18.38 -1.33
N ALA A 249 14.80 -18.90 -2.22
CA ALA A 249 15.22 -19.83 -3.26
C ALA A 249 16.25 -19.20 -4.22
N MET A 250 15.99 -17.96 -4.68
CA MET A 250 16.91 -17.21 -5.53
C MET A 250 18.28 -17.00 -4.87
N LEU A 251 18.30 -16.60 -3.59
CA LEU A 251 19.55 -16.34 -2.89
C LEU A 251 20.34 -17.61 -2.60
N LYS A 252 19.67 -18.73 -2.27
CA LYS A 252 20.31 -20.05 -2.15
C LYS A 252 20.99 -20.47 -3.45
N ASP A 253 20.31 -20.36 -4.59
CA ASP A 253 20.85 -20.64 -5.92
C ASP A 253 22.07 -19.75 -6.23
N ALA A 254 22.01 -18.48 -5.84
CA ALA A 254 23.11 -17.52 -5.99
C ALA A 254 24.26 -17.73 -4.97
N GLY A 255 24.21 -18.72 -4.10
CA GLY A 255 25.27 -19.11 -3.17
C GLY A 255 25.31 -18.29 -1.87
N PHE A 256 24.23 -17.65 -1.47
CA PHE A 256 24.13 -16.96 -0.18
C PHE A 256 23.68 -17.93 0.93
N LYS A 257 24.11 -17.62 2.15
CA LYS A 257 23.53 -18.23 3.36
C LYS A 257 22.30 -17.41 3.75
N VAL A 258 21.15 -18.05 3.81
CA VAL A 258 19.87 -17.45 4.21
C VAL A 258 19.17 -18.34 5.24
N PRO A 259 18.30 -17.77 6.11
CA PRO A 259 17.58 -18.58 7.09
C PRO A 259 16.61 -19.57 6.43
N GLU A 260 16.39 -20.73 7.08
CA GLU A 260 15.38 -21.70 6.66
C GLU A 260 13.99 -21.23 7.07
N ILE A 261 13.00 -21.60 6.25
CA ILE A 261 11.59 -21.26 6.50
C ILE A 261 10.87 -22.50 7.01
N ASN A 262 10.26 -22.41 8.19
CA ASN A 262 9.29 -23.42 8.62
C ASN A 262 8.03 -23.29 7.76
N MET A 263 7.88 -24.17 6.77
CA MET A 263 6.78 -24.14 5.82
C MET A 263 5.41 -24.43 6.46
N THR A 264 5.35 -25.20 7.54
CA THR A 264 4.09 -25.42 8.28
C THR A 264 3.62 -24.13 8.91
N ALA A 265 4.52 -23.39 9.57
CA ALA A 265 4.21 -22.09 10.15
C ALA A 265 3.89 -21.04 9.05
N TYR A 266 4.61 -21.08 7.92
CA TYR A 266 4.29 -20.20 6.77
C TYR A 266 2.86 -20.41 6.28
N MET A 267 2.44 -21.67 6.07
CA MET A 267 1.09 -21.99 5.63
C MET A 267 0.02 -21.57 6.66
N GLU A 268 0.32 -21.69 7.95
CA GLU A 268 -0.59 -21.21 9.00
C GLU A 268 -0.66 -19.68 9.03
N ALA A 269 0.48 -18.98 8.90
CA ALA A 269 0.50 -17.52 8.80
C ALA A 269 -0.28 -17.03 7.57
N ARG A 270 -0.14 -17.71 6.42
CA ARG A 270 -0.91 -17.44 5.20
C ARG A 270 -2.41 -17.63 5.44
N ARG A 271 -2.82 -18.73 6.07
CA ARG A 271 -4.22 -19.02 6.39
C ARG A 271 -4.83 -17.97 7.33
N LEU A 272 -4.10 -17.59 8.39
CA LEU A 272 -4.54 -16.53 9.31
C LEU A 272 -4.66 -15.18 8.59
N THR A 273 -3.67 -14.81 7.79
CA THR A 273 -3.72 -13.56 7.01
C THR A 273 -4.90 -13.55 6.04
N GLN A 274 -5.18 -14.70 5.38
CA GLN A 274 -6.38 -14.83 4.55
C GLN A 274 -7.66 -14.68 5.39
N SER A 275 -7.72 -15.27 6.58
CA SER A 275 -8.92 -15.12 7.43
C SER A 275 -9.15 -13.67 7.87
N PHE A 276 -8.11 -12.85 8.00
CA PHE A 276 -8.25 -11.40 8.28
C PHE A 276 -8.77 -10.64 7.05
N VAL A 277 -8.35 -11.06 5.85
CA VAL A 277 -8.93 -10.55 4.60
C VAL A 277 -10.41 -10.90 4.51
N ASP A 278 -10.77 -12.13 4.82
CA ASP A 278 -12.16 -12.63 4.74
C ASP A 278 -13.08 -12.01 5.79
N ASP A 279 -12.56 -11.62 6.95
CA ASP A 279 -13.33 -10.97 8.02
C ASP A 279 -13.86 -9.60 7.54
N PHE A 280 -13.00 -8.61 7.36
CA PHE A 280 -13.43 -7.28 6.90
C PHE A 280 -12.41 -6.55 6.03
N LEU A 281 -11.13 -6.87 6.15
CA LEU A 281 -10.08 -6.13 5.46
C LEU A 281 -10.18 -6.23 3.94
N GLY A 282 -10.68 -7.36 3.43
CA GLY A 282 -10.86 -7.59 2.00
C GLY A 282 -11.88 -6.66 1.33
N TYR A 283 -12.78 -6.04 2.09
CA TYR A 283 -13.67 -5.02 1.54
C TYR A 283 -12.95 -3.71 1.21
N PHE A 284 -11.77 -3.50 1.79
CA PHE A 284 -10.96 -2.29 1.64
C PHE A 284 -9.66 -2.54 0.87
N ILE A 285 -9.39 -3.76 0.41
CA ILE A 285 -8.28 -4.08 -0.48
C ILE A 285 -8.70 -3.73 -1.92
N ASP A 286 -7.85 -2.95 -2.59
CA ASP A 286 -8.04 -2.68 -4.02
C ASP A 286 -7.45 -3.84 -4.82
N ASP A 287 -8.30 -4.57 -5.56
CA ASP A 287 -7.87 -5.73 -6.35
C ASP A 287 -6.78 -5.38 -7.39
N ARG A 288 -6.70 -4.13 -7.84
CA ARG A 288 -5.64 -3.66 -8.75
C ARG A 288 -4.26 -3.70 -8.10
N ASN A 289 -4.18 -3.57 -6.77
CA ASN A 289 -2.92 -3.63 -6.04
C ASN A 289 -2.32 -5.04 -5.99
N LYS A 290 -3.10 -6.06 -6.34
CA LYS A 290 -2.63 -7.47 -6.44
C LYS A 290 -1.81 -7.73 -7.70
N PHE A 291 -1.82 -6.81 -8.67
CA PHE A 291 -1.16 -7.00 -9.96
C PHE A 291 0.03 -6.07 -10.12
N MET A 292 1.11 -6.58 -10.72
CA MET A 292 2.22 -5.76 -11.19
C MET A 292 1.82 -5.01 -12.47
N THR A 293 2.39 -3.82 -12.67
CA THR A 293 2.19 -3.05 -13.89
C THR A 293 3.48 -2.35 -14.33
N SER A 294 3.91 -2.63 -15.55
CA SER A 294 5.09 -2.00 -16.17
C SER A 294 4.90 -0.50 -16.44
N LEU A 295 3.66 0.00 -16.42
CA LEU A 295 3.38 1.42 -16.61
C LEU A 295 4.06 2.31 -15.55
N LEU A 296 4.32 1.77 -14.36
CA LEU A 296 5.05 2.48 -13.29
C LEU A 296 6.46 2.90 -13.71
N VAL A 297 7.10 2.17 -14.62
CA VAL A 297 8.43 2.50 -15.14
C VAL A 297 8.45 3.88 -15.81
N GLY A 298 7.36 4.23 -16.49
CA GLY A 298 7.25 5.50 -17.23
C GLY A 298 6.93 6.71 -16.38
N CYS A 299 6.11 6.53 -15.32
CA CYS A 299 5.66 7.65 -14.50
C CYS A 299 6.35 7.74 -13.12
N GLY A 300 7.01 6.66 -12.67
CA GLY A 300 7.70 6.63 -11.38
C GLY A 300 6.79 6.78 -10.14
N LEU A 301 5.47 6.75 -10.30
CA LEU A 301 4.53 6.89 -9.20
C LEU A 301 4.50 5.60 -8.35
N PRO A 302 4.35 5.70 -7.02
CA PRO A 302 4.18 4.54 -6.15
C PRO A 302 2.98 3.70 -6.56
N GLY A 303 3.12 2.36 -6.48
CA GLY A 303 2.07 1.43 -6.86
C GLY A 303 0.73 1.67 -6.15
N GLY A 304 0.77 1.92 -4.84
CA GLY A 304 -0.42 2.26 -4.05
C GLY A 304 -1.15 3.53 -4.52
N MET A 305 -0.51 4.40 -5.29
CA MET A 305 -1.15 5.57 -5.89
C MET A 305 -1.87 5.28 -7.20
N MET A 306 -1.56 4.17 -7.88
CA MET A 306 -2.24 3.82 -9.14
C MET A 306 -3.75 3.63 -8.92
N GLY A 307 -4.15 3.02 -7.80
CA GLY A 307 -5.55 2.90 -7.43
C GLY A 307 -6.25 4.26 -7.29
N SER A 308 -5.65 5.17 -6.51
CA SER A 308 -6.20 6.52 -6.35
C SER A 308 -6.18 7.31 -7.65
N LEU A 309 -5.14 7.16 -8.46
CA LEU A 309 -5.03 7.79 -9.77
C LEU A 309 -6.16 7.36 -10.71
N MET A 310 -6.41 6.05 -10.78
CA MET A 310 -7.50 5.52 -11.63
C MET A 310 -8.88 5.94 -11.12
N ALA A 311 -9.05 6.09 -9.80
CA ALA A 311 -10.28 6.63 -9.23
C ALA A 311 -10.46 8.12 -9.60
N ASP A 312 -9.40 8.92 -9.47
CA ASP A 312 -9.42 10.34 -9.85
C ASP A 312 -9.70 10.52 -11.35
N LEU A 313 -9.06 9.70 -12.21
CA LEU A 313 -9.34 9.72 -13.66
C LEU A 313 -10.79 9.39 -13.97
N LYS A 314 -11.38 8.39 -13.32
CA LYS A 314 -12.81 8.08 -13.47
C LYS A 314 -13.69 9.26 -13.04
N GLY A 315 -13.33 9.93 -11.94
CA GLY A 315 -14.06 11.10 -11.45
C GLY A 315 -14.05 12.28 -12.43
N VAL A 316 -12.92 12.53 -13.09
CA VAL A 316 -12.81 13.66 -14.05
C VAL A 316 -13.21 13.30 -15.48
N HIS A 317 -13.18 12.01 -15.85
CA HIS A 317 -13.49 11.53 -17.21
C HIS A 317 -14.86 11.98 -17.71
N ALA A 318 -15.90 11.80 -16.89
CA ALA A 318 -17.25 12.22 -17.25
C ALA A 318 -17.34 13.74 -17.47
N GLY A 319 -16.69 14.54 -16.62
CA GLY A 319 -16.66 16.00 -16.73
C GLY A 319 -15.89 16.48 -17.97
N ILE A 320 -14.76 15.85 -18.28
CA ILE A 320 -13.96 16.14 -19.49
C ILE A 320 -14.77 15.82 -20.74
N ASN A 321 -15.38 14.64 -20.81
CA ASN A 321 -16.14 14.22 -22.00
C ASN A 321 -17.42 15.02 -22.17
N SER A 322 -18.11 15.42 -21.09
CA SER A 322 -19.22 16.36 -21.17
C SER A 322 -18.79 17.69 -21.80
N TYR A 323 -17.63 18.23 -21.40
CA TYR A 323 -17.09 19.44 -22.01
C TYR A 323 -16.77 19.24 -23.51
N LEU A 324 -16.04 18.16 -23.86
CA LEU A 324 -15.64 17.87 -25.23
C LEU A 324 -16.85 17.72 -26.17
N LYS A 325 -17.90 17.05 -25.70
CA LYS A 325 -19.18 16.92 -26.40
C LYS A 325 -19.82 18.26 -26.66
N ASN A 326 -19.84 19.15 -25.67
CA ASN A 326 -20.41 20.51 -25.79
C ASN A 326 -19.66 21.38 -26.81
N VAL A 327 -18.38 21.13 -27.05
CA VAL A 327 -17.55 21.86 -28.03
C VAL A 327 -17.34 21.07 -29.34
N ASN A 328 -18.12 20.01 -29.58
CA ASN A 328 -18.07 19.14 -30.75
C ASN A 328 -16.67 18.53 -31.01
N LYS A 329 -15.95 18.17 -29.95
CA LYS A 329 -14.69 17.43 -30.01
C LYS A 329 -14.90 15.95 -29.67
N LYS A 330 -13.99 15.09 -30.18
CA LYS A 330 -14.00 13.66 -29.90
C LYS A 330 -13.84 13.41 -28.38
N GLU A 331 -14.66 12.54 -27.84
CA GLU A 331 -14.52 12.05 -26.46
C GLU A 331 -13.22 11.27 -26.29
N LEU A 332 -12.64 11.33 -25.10
CA LEU A 332 -11.43 10.64 -24.71
C LEU A 332 -11.78 9.36 -23.93
N SER A 333 -11.04 8.28 -24.18
CA SER A 333 -11.09 7.09 -23.34
C SER A 333 -10.33 7.33 -22.02
N THR A 334 -10.50 6.45 -21.05
CA THR A 334 -9.70 6.46 -19.83
C THR A 334 -8.21 6.28 -20.14
N ASP A 335 -7.86 5.45 -21.13
CA ASP A 335 -6.49 5.22 -21.54
C ASP A 335 -5.88 6.46 -22.23
N ASP A 336 -6.65 7.19 -23.05
CA ASP A 336 -6.20 8.48 -23.61
C ASP A 336 -5.85 9.47 -22.49
N LEU A 337 -6.70 9.57 -21.47
CA LEU A 337 -6.43 10.43 -20.30
C LEU A 337 -5.23 9.96 -19.49
N LEU A 338 -5.02 8.65 -19.35
CA LEU A 338 -3.87 8.09 -18.66
C LEU A 338 -2.56 8.44 -19.39
N VAL A 339 -2.54 8.32 -20.73
CA VAL A 339 -1.40 8.72 -21.55
C VAL A 339 -1.11 10.22 -21.38
N MET A 340 -2.14 11.07 -21.51
CA MET A 340 -2.00 12.52 -21.30
C MET A 340 -1.44 12.85 -19.91
N LEU A 341 -1.87 12.14 -18.89
CA LEU A 341 -1.40 12.34 -17.52
C LEU A 341 0.06 11.94 -17.35
N PHE A 342 0.48 10.81 -17.94
CA PHE A 342 1.87 10.37 -17.87
C PHE A 342 2.79 11.34 -18.62
N ASP A 343 2.38 11.82 -19.77
CA ASP A 343 3.12 12.85 -20.51
C ASP A 343 3.20 14.15 -19.71
N GLU A 344 2.12 14.53 -19.02
CA GLU A 344 2.12 15.72 -18.19
C GLU A 344 3.01 15.54 -16.94
N VAL A 345 3.00 14.39 -16.27
CA VAL A 345 3.94 14.10 -15.16
C VAL A 345 5.37 14.20 -15.66
N LYS A 346 5.69 13.60 -16.82
CA LYS A 346 7.02 13.66 -17.43
C LYS A 346 7.45 15.11 -17.75
N TYR A 347 6.51 15.96 -18.13
CA TYR A 347 6.76 17.39 -18.43
C TYR A 347 6.98 18.23 -17.17
N ILE A 348 6.12 18.06 -16.15
CA ILE A 348 6.17 18.93 -14.97
C ILE A 348 7.22 18.51 -13.93
N TRP A 349 7.50 17.21 -13.80
CA TRP A 349 8.33 16.68 -12.74
C TRP A 349 9.76 17.26 -12.72
N PRO A 350 10.50 17.35 -13.86
CA PRO A 350 11.78 18.03 -13.88
C PRO A 350 11.67 19.52 -13.55
N LYS A 351 10.60 20.19 -13.98
CA LYS A 351 10.36 21.61 -13.70
C LYS A 351 10.13 21.91 -12.21
N LEU A 352 9.66 20.91 -11.48
CA LEU A 352 9.47 20.97 -10.02
C LEU A 352 10.73 20.54 -9.23
N GLY A 353 11.90 20.42 -9.89
CA GLY A 353 13.15 20.02 -9.23
C GLY A 353 13.24 18.53 -8.89
N ASN A 354 12.54 17.68 -9.63
CA ASN A 354 12.57 16.22 -9.50
C ASN A 354 12.35 15.69 -8.07
N PRO A 355 11.31 16.12 -7.32
CA PRO A 355 11.05 15.54 -6.01
C PRO A 355 10.85 14.02 -6.13
N PRO A 356 11.43 13.18 -5.27
CA PRO A 356 11.15 11.76 -5.29
C PRO A 356 9.65 11.50 -5.24
N LEU A 357 9.16 10.59 -6.10
CA LEU A 357 7.73 10.32 -6.18
C LEU A 357 7.31 9.38 -5.06
N VAL A 358 7.42 9.87 -3.84
CA VAL A 358 7.05 9.22 -2.58
C VAL A 358 6.03 10.10 -1.85
N THR A 359 5.14 9.50 -1.07
CA THR A 359 4.13 10.22 -0.27
C THR A 359 4.80 11.17 0.74
N PRO A 360 4.35 12.46 0.85
CA PRO A 360 3.17 13.04 0.18
C PRO A 360 3.44 13.64 -1.20
N PHE A 361 4.69 13.84 -1.61
CA PHE A 361 5.09 14.63 -2.78
C PHE A 361 4.65 14.03 -4.11
N SER A 362 4.62 12.70 -4.21
CA SER A 362 4.03 12.02 -5.37
C SER A 362 2.56 12.43 -5.60
N GLN A 363 1.81 12.67 -4.53
CA GLN A 363 0.43 13.13 -4.64
C GLN A 363 0.34 14.57 -5.14
N TYR A 364 1.26 15.43 -4.71
CA TYR A 364 1.30 16.82 -5.19
C TYR A 364 1.63 16.89 -6.68
N VAL A 365 2.64 16.16 -7.13
CA VAL A 365 2.98 16.06 -8.56
C VAL A 365 1.81 15.51 -9.37
N LYS A 366 1.18 14.42 -8.90
CA LYS A 366 -0.02 13.85 -9.54
C LYS A 366 -1.15 14.87 -9.64
N ASN A 367 -1.44 15.60 -8.57
CA ASN A 367 -2.53 16.58 -8.54
C ASN A 367 -2.27 17.72 -9.52
N ILE A 368 -1.04 18.26 -9.56
CA ILE A 368 -0.66 19.30 -10.54
C ILE A 368 -0.85 18.78 -11.98
N ALA A 369 -0.36 17.55 -12.26
CA ALA A 369 -0.49 16.95 -13.58
C ALA A 369 -1.95 16.76 -13.99
N LEU A 370 -2.79 16.26 -13.09
CA LEU A 370 -4.22 16.06 -13.34
C LEU A 370 -4.94 17.37 -13.63
N MET A 371 -4.67 18.41 -12.83
CA MET A 371 -5.24 19.74 -13.05
C MET A 371 -4.78 20.31 -14.38
N ASN A 372 -3.50 20.20 -14.72
CA ASN A 372 -2.98 20.65 -16.01
C ASN A 372 -3.67 19.94 -17.18
N VAL A 373 -3.85 18.61 -17.13
CA VAL A 373 -4.57 17.86 -18.16
C VAL A 373 -6.00 18.40 -18.33
N MET A 374 -6.71 18.62 -17.21
CA MET A 374 -8.06 19.19 -17.25
C MET A 374 -8.10 20.58 -17.91
N PHE A 375 -7.13 21.44 -17.61
CA PHE A 375 -7.05 22.79 -18.20
C PHE A 375 -6.64 22.74 -19.67
N LEU A 376 -5.66 21.93 -20.05
CA LEU A 376 -5.20 21.77 -21.43
C LEU A 376 -6.32 21.28 -22.36
N VAL A 377 -7.13 20.30 -21.91
CA VAL A 377 -8.30 19.84 -22.69
C VAL A 377 -9.28 20.97 -22.94
N LYS A 378 -9.42 21.90 -22.00
CA LYS A 378 -10.28 23.10 -22.12
C LYS A 378 -9.62 24.26 -22.87
N GLY A 379 -8.41 24.09 -23.39
CA GLY A 379 -7.65 25.14 -24.08
C GLY A 379 -7.11 26.23 -23.13
N GLN A 380 -7.00 25.92 -21.85
CA GLN A 380 -6.42 26.80 -20.83
C GLN A 380 -4.94 26.47 -20.60
N PRO A 381 -4.12 27.42 -20.14
CA PRO A 381 -2.70 27.19 -19.91
C PRO A 381 -2.46 26.26 -18.71
N ARG A 382 -1.28 25.60 -18.70
CA ARG A 382 -0.74 24.91 -17.55
C ARG A 382 -0.61 25.83 -16.35
N TRP A 383 -0.52 25.25 -15.16
CA TRP A 383 -0.28 25.96 -13.90
C TRP A 383 -1.39 26.93 -13.49
N SER A 384 -2.56 26.84 -14.12
CA SER A 384 -3.71 27.70 -13.81
C SER A 384 -4.22 27.48 -12.38
N MET A 385 -3.97 26.31 -11.82
CA MET A 385 -4.31 25.97 -10.43
C MET A 385 -3.26 25.05 -9.83
N ILE A 386 -2.63 25.50 -8.74
CA ILE A 386 -1.73 24.73 -7.89
C ILE A 386 -2.24 24.87 -6.46
N ASP A 387 -2.47 23.76 -5.78
CA ASP A 387 -2.96 23.75 -4.41
C ASP A 387 -1.90 24.24 -3.41
N LYS A 388 -2.35 24.61 -2.19
CA LYS A 388 -1.49 25.15 -1.15
C LYS A 388 -0.33 24.22 -0.77
N ASN A 389 -0.58 22.92 -0.64
CA ASN A 389 0.46 21.97 -0.22
C ASN A 389 1.53 21.81 -1.30
N SER A 390 1.10 21.80 -2.56
CA SER A 390 2.01 21.80 -3.71
C SER A 390 2.86 23.07 -3.75
N TRP A 391 2.26 24.25 -3.47
CA TRP A 391 3.03 25.48 -3.31
C TRP A 391 3.99 25.44 -2.14
N ASP A 392 3.59 24.92 -0.99
CA ASP A 392 4.47 24.83 0.19
C ASP A 392 5.70 23.93 -0.10
N MET A 393 5.54 22.87 -0.93
CA MET A 393 6.67 22.08 -1.45
C MET A 393 7.56 22.93 -2.38
N ILE A 394 6.99 23.59 -3.38
CA ILE A 394 7.71 24.39 -4.36
C ILE A 394 8.50 25.51 -3.69
N LEU A 395 7.91 26.16 -2.69
CA LEU A 395 8.50 27.29 -1.97
C LEU A 395 9.53 26.89 -0.89
N GLY A 396 9.83 25.60 -0.74
CA GLY A 396 10.86 25.12 0.21
C GLY A 396 10.39 24.95 1.66
N LYS A 397 9.10 25.17 1.96
CA LYS A 397 8.58 25.05 3.35
C LYS A 397 8.52 23.62 3.87
N ALA A 398 8.55 22.63 2.97
CA ALA A 398 8.61 21.21 3.32
C ALA A 398 10.04 20.64 3.31
N GLY A 399 11.03 21.43 2.89
CA GLY A 399 12.42 21.04 2.72
C GLY A 399 12.95 21.44 1.34
N LYS A 400 14.23 21.17 1.13
CA LYS A 400 14.92 21.46 -0.14
C LYS A 400 14.57 20.42 -1.20
N LEU A 401 14.27 20.90 -2.40
CA LEU A 401 14.10 20.03 -3.56
C LEU A 401 15.45 19.43 -3.99
N PRO A 402 15.47 18.20 -4.51
CA PRO A 402 16.71 17.57 -4.99
C PRO A 402 17.38 18.31 -6.16
N GLY A 403 16.58 18.85 -7.07
CA GLY A 403 17.01 19.63 -8.23
C GLY A 403 16.57 21.07 -8.17
N THR A 404 16.95 21.85 -9.17
CA THR A 404 16.56 23.26 -9.32
C THR A 404 15.18 23.39 -9.93
N LEU A 405 14.43 24.40 -9.47
CA LEU A 405 13.17 24.77 -10.11
C LEU A 405 13.41 25.36 -11.49
N ASP A 406 12.50 25.05 -12.41
CA ASP A 406 12.47 25.67 -13.74
C ASP A 406 12.18 27.18 -13.61
N PRO A 407 12.81 28.06 -14.42
CA PRO A 407 12.52 29.50 -14.43
C PRO A 407 11.04 29.85 -14.60
N GLU A 408 10.26 29.02 -15.30
CA GLU A 408 8.82 29.18 -15.45
C GLU A 408 8.08 29.14 -14.09
N ILE A 409 8.49 28.22 -13.22
CA ILE A 409 7.90 28.04 -11.89
C ILE A 409 8.31 29.19 -10.96
N ILE A 410 9.56 29.64 -11.06
CA ILE A 410 10.06 30.80 -10.30
C ILE A 410 9.28 32.05 -10.68
N ALA A 411 9.14 32.33 -11.98
CA ALA A 411 8.37 33.49 -12.47
C ALA A 411 6.89 33.42 -12.06
N LEU A 412 6.31 32.20 -12.02
CA LEU A 412 4.95 31.99 -11.55
C LEU A 412 4.81 32.32 -10.04
N ALA A 413 5.77 31.91 -9.22
CA ALA A 413 5.79 32.23 -7.79
C ALA A 413 5.90 33.75 -7.58
N GLU A 414 6.78 34.43 -8.30
CA GLU A 414 6.96 35.88 -8.26
C GLU A 414 5.68 36.63 -8.66
N LYS A 415 5.03 36.20 -9.75
CA LYS A 415 3.75 36.75 -10.22
C LYS A 415 2.66 36.65 -9.15
N ASN A 416 2.66 35.57 -8.38
CA ASN A 416 1.73 35.34 -7.26
C ASN A 416 2.20 36.01 -5.96
N LYS A 417 3.33 36.72 -5.96
CA LYS A 417 3.93 37.37 -4.78
C LYS A 417 4.27 36.37 -3.66
N PHE A 418 4.61 35.15 -4.02
CA PHE A 418 5.08 34.15 -3.08
C PHE A 418 6.56 34.34 -2.78
N VAL A 419 6.94 34.04 -1.54
CA VAL A 419 8.33 34.13 -1.06
C VAL A 419 8.88 32.75 -0.83
N PHE A 420 10.04 32.45 -1.39
CA PHE A 420 10.76 31.21 -1.16
C PHE A 420 11.30 31.19 0.28
N PHE A 421 11.21 30.03 0.90
CA PHE A 421 11.70 29.79 2.25
C PHE A 421 13.06 29.09 2.19
N GLU A 422 14.09 29.72 2.75
CA GLU A 422 15.47 29.21 2.74
C GLU A 422 15.92 28.70 4.12
N GLY A 423 15.07 28.84 5.14
CA GLY A 423 15.36 28.45 6.52
C GLY A 423 15.20 26.94 6.77
N ASN A 424 15.30 26.57 8.05
CA ASN A 424 14.99 25.22 8.48
C ASN A 424 13.45 25.02 8.50
N PRO A 425 12.87 24.07 7.73
CA PRO A 425 11.43 23.84 7.70
C PRO A 425 10.79 23.64 9.08
N GLN A 426 11.52 23.08 10.05
CA GLN A 426 11.03 22.90 11.43
C GLN A 426 10.65 24.22 12.12
N GLU A 427 11.30 25.33 11.76
CA GLU A 427 11.02 26.64 12.36
C GLU A 427 9.60 27.17 12.08
N ASN A 428 8.97 26.67 11.03
CA ASN A 428 7.57 27.00 10.71
C ASN A 428 6.56 26.29 11.63
N TYR A 429 7.00 25.36 12.49
CA TYR A 429 6.16 24.51 13.32
C TYR A 429 6.62 24.60 14.79
N PRO A 430 6.16 25.61 15.53
CA PRO A 430 6.55 25.81 16.93
C PRO A 430 6.05 24.66 17.81
N ASN A 431 6.68 24.52 18.98
CA ASN A 431 6.32 23.50 19.95
C ASN A 431 4.85 23.61 20.38
N GLU A 432 4.14 22.48 20.42
CA GLU A 432 2.70 22.41 20.69
C GLU A 432 2.31 21.51 21.87
N LEU A 433 3.21 20.71 22.44
CA LEU A 433 2.86 19.81 23.54
C LEU A 433 2.20 20.54 24.72
N PRO A 434 2.61 21.77 25.13
CA PRO A 434 1.92 22.47 26.23
C PRO A 434 0.44 22.70 25.96
N ARG A 435 0.04 22.98 24.71
CA ARG A 435 -1.36 23.15 24.31
C ARG A 435 -2.14 21.84 24.47
N PHE A 436 -1.58 20.73 24.00
CA PHE A 436 -2.21 19.42 24.10
C PHE A 436 -2.34 18.94 25.55
N ILE A 437 -1.33 19.20 26.39
CA ILE A 437 -1.37 18.88 27.82
C ILE A 437 -2.52 19.63 28.52
N GLU A 438 -2.68 20.92 28.26
CA GLU A 438 -3.76 21.70 28.87
C GLU A 438 -5.14 21.26 28.37
N GLU A 439 -5.27 20.91 27.10
CA GLU A 439 -6.52 20.38 26.56
C GLU A 439 -6.87 19.00 27.15
N MET A 440 -5.89 18.10 27.31
CA MET A 440 -6.10 16.79 27.97
C MET A 440 -6.57 16.98 29.42
N LYS A 441 -5.95 17.90 30.15
CA LYS A 441 -6.35 18.24 31.51
C LYS A 441 -7.79 18.77 31.58
N THR A 442 -8.15 19.66 30.66
CA THR A 442 -9.50 20.24 30.58
C THR A 442 -10.56 19.16 30.29
N ASN A 443 -10.24 18.20 29.43
CA ASN A 443 -11.13 17.09 29.08
C ASN A 443 -11.08 15.92 30.06
N GLY A 444 -10.23 15.97 31.09
CA GLY A 444 -10.03 14.86 32.03
C GLY A 444 -9.43 13.60 31.36
N TRP A 445 -8.64 13.79 30.31
CA TRP A 445 -7.98 12.69 29.61
C TRP A 445 -6.63 12.38 30.26
N ASP A 446 -6.38 11.08 30.48
CA ASP A 446 -5.08 10.60 30.95
C ASP A 446 -4.03 10.72 29.84
N ARG A 447 -2.79 11.05 30.20
CA ARG A 447 -1.66 11.13 29.27
C ARG A 447 -1.12 9.75 28.87
N GLY A 448 -1.57 8.70 29.54
CA GLY A 448 -1.11 7.34 29.33
C GLY A 448 0.26 7.05 29.93
N LYS A 449 0.68 5.80 29.86
CA LYS A 449 2.01 5.38 30.26
C LYS A 449 3.06 5.99 29.32
N ASP A 450 4.12 6.55 29.90
CA ASP A 450 5.20 7.19 29.12
C ASP A 450 4.70 8.32 28.19
N ASP A 451 3.60 8.99 28.52
CA ASP A 451 2.94 10.03 27.72
C ASP A 451 2.39 9.55 26.36
N GLU A 452 2.09 8.27 26.22
CA GLU A 452 1.67 7.68 24.95
C GLU A 452 0.32 8.21 24.42
N GLU A 453 -0.63 8.51 25.31
CA GLU A 453 -1.91 9.12 24.90
C GLU A 453 -1.73 10.59 24.50
N LEU A 454 -0.83 11.32 25.19
CA LEU A 454 -0.44 12.66 24.80
C LEU A 454 0.20 12.67 23.41
N PHE A 455 1.08 11.70 23.15
CA PHE A 455 1.70 11.54 21.84
C PHE A 455 0.66 11.29 20.75
N GLU A 456 -0.27 10.32 20.95
CA GLU A 456 -1.29 10.02 19.96
C GLU A 456 -2.20 11.21 19.67
N PHE A 457 -2.55 11.97 20.72
CA PHE A 457 -3.35 13.18 20.56
C PHE A 457 -2.60 14.25 19.79
N ALA A 458 -1.34 14.53 20.15
CA ALA A 458 -0.53 15.54 19.47
C ALA A 458 -0.18 15.13 18.01
N MET A 459 -0.01 13.84 17.75
CA MET A 459 0.31 13.33 16.43
C MET A 459 -0.93 13.23 15.53
N HIS A 460 -2.10 12.87 16.06
CA HIS A 460 -3.32 12.58 15.31
C HIS A 460 -4.53 13.34 15.85
N GLU A 461 -4.39 14.65 16.08
CA GLU A 461 -5.34 15.49 16.81
C GLU A 461 -6.81 15.23 16.50
N LYS A 462 -7.20 15.29 15.23
CA LYS A 462 -8.58 15.08 14.80
C LYS A 462 -9.04 13.65 15.07
N GLN A 463 -8.26 12.66 14.64
CA GLN A 463 -8.60 11.25 14.76
C GLN A 463 -8.68 10.83 16.24
N TYR A 464 -7.81 11.38 17.07
CA TYR A 464 -7.82 11.11 18.51
C TYR A 464 -9.08 11.66 19.18
N ARG A 465 -9.50 12.90 18.85
CA ARG A 465 -10.79 13.43 19.34
C ARG A 465 -11.96 12.57 18.90
N ASP A 466 -12.00 12.16 17.65
CA ASP A 466 -13.03 11.29 17.11
C ASP A 466 -13.03 9.89 17.78
N PHE A 467 -11.86 9.40 18.14
CA PHE A 467 -11.68 8.17 18.92
C PHE A 467 -12.25 8.34 20.35
N LYS A 468 -11.87 9.41 21.06
CA LYS A 468 -12.33 9.68 22.43
C LYS A 468 -13.85 9.93 22.51
N SER A 469 -14.46 10.52 21.49
CA SER A 469 -15.92 10.72 21.42
C SER A 469 -16.70 9.45 21.01
N GLY A 470 -16.02 8.43 20.48
CA GLY A 470 -16.63 7.24 19.90
C GLY A 470 -17.16 7.42 18.46
N ASP A 471 -17.02 8.60 17.87
CA ASP A 471 -17.49 8.89 16.51
C ASP A 471 -16.66 8.15 15.44
N ALA A 472 -15.38 7.88 15.73
CA ALA A 472 -14.52 7.11 14.84
C ALA A 472 -15.10 5.71 14.59
N LYS A 473 -15.45 4.99 15.65
CA LYS A 473 -16.03 3.65 15.56
C LYS A 473 -17.35 3.63 14.79
N LYS A 474 -18.24 4.58 15.05
CA LYS A 474 -19.53 4.68 14.34
C LYS A 474 -19.33 4.93 12.85
N ARG A 475 -18.36 5.79 12.47
CA ARG A 475 -18.05 6.05 11.06
C ARG A 475 -17.46 4.81 10.39
N PHE A 476 -16.56 4.10 11.05
CA PHE A 476 -15.99 2.86 10.52
C PHE A 476 -17.07 1.80 10.29
N GLU A 477 -17.98 1.60 11.25
CA GLU A 477 -19.11 0.65 11.12
C GLU A 477 -19.99 1.01 9.92
N GLY A 478 -20.32 2.29 9.74
CA GLY A 478 -21.08 2.76 8.58
C GLY A 478 -20.32 2.61 7.24
N GLU A 479 -19.01 2.87 7.23
CA GLU A 479 -18.16 2.68 6.05
C GLU A 479 -18.06 1.20 5.67
N LEU A 480 -17.90 0.32 6.66
CA LEU A 480 -17.86 -1.12 6.43
C LEU A 480 -19.19 -1.63 5.87
N GLU A 481 -20.31 -1.19 6.43
CA GLU A 481 -21.64 -1.54 5.92
C GLU A 481 -21.84 -1.09 4.47
N ALA A 482 -21.37 0.12 4.13
CA ALA A 482 -21.44 0.64 2.77
C ALA A 482 -20.56 -0.16 1.81
N ALA A 483 -19.31 -0.50 2.21
CA ALA A 483 -18.40 -1.29 1.40
C ALA A 483 -18.92 -2.72 1.16
N ILE A 484 -19.53 -3.33 2.18
CA ILE A 484 -20.20 -4.63 2.05
C ILE A 484 -21.34 -4.53 1.01
N LYS A 485 -22.22 -3.53 1.16
CA LYS A 485 -23.34 -3.32 0.22
C LYS A 485 -22.85 -3.09 -1.21
N GLU A 486 -21.82 -2.27 -1.40
CA GLU A 486 -21.23 -2.01 -2.73
C GLU A 486 -20.66 -3.28 -3.35
N LYS A 487 -19.91 -4.07 -2.60
CA LYS A 487 -19.33 -5.33 -3.09
C LYS A 487 -20.41 -6.35 -3.46
N PHE A 488 -21.47 -6.45 -2.67
CA PHE A 488 -22.62 -7.31 -2.99
C PHE A 488 -23.40 -6.78 -4.20
N ALA A 489 -23.65 -5.47 -4.28
CA ALA A 489 -24.32 -4.86 -5.43
C ALA A 489 -23.54 -5.04 -6.74
N ALA A 490 -22.20 -4.93 -6.70
CA ALA A 490 -21.35 -5.15 -7.85
C ALA A 490 -21.33 -6.61 -8.32
N HIS A 491 -21.74 -7.55 -7.46
CA HIS A 491 -21.82 -8.98 -7.75
C HIS A 491 -23.27 -9.48 -7.88
N SER A 492 -24.27 -8.65 -7.56
CA SER A 492 -25.66 -8.96 -7.82
C SER A 492 -25.94 -8.77 -9.31
N ILE A 493 -26.01 -9.86 -10.03
CA ILE A 493 -26.62 -9.87 -11.35
C ILE A 493 -28.11 -9.80 -11.08
N GLU A 494 -28.80 -8.75 -11.56
CA GLU A 494 -30.26 -8.80 -11.71
C GLU A 494 -30.56 -9.97 -12.64
N ILE A 495 -31.07 -11.06 -12.08
CA ILE A 495 -31.63 -12.16 -12.87
C ILE A 495 -32.93 -11.60 -13.45
N PRO A 496 -33.02 -11.35 -14.77
CA PRO A 496 -34.29 -10.94 -15.34
C PRO A 496 -35.30 -12.03 -15.00
N ASP A 497 -36.47 -11.63 -14.54
CA ASP A 497 -37.54 -12.59 -14.21
C ASP A 497 -38.17 -13.22 -15.49
N LEU A 498 -37.30 -13.82 -16.31
CA LEU A 498 -37.68 -14.67 -17.47
C LEU A 498 -38.29 -15.97 -17.01
N ARG A 499 -38.18 -16.30 -15.76
CA ARG A 499 -38.70 -17.50 -15.08
C ARG A 499 -40.22 -17.62 -15.20
N ALA A 500 -40.93 -16.52 -14.97
CA ALA A 500 -42.39 -16.47 -15.06
C ALA A 500 -42.91 -16.72 -16.51
N LEU A 501 -42.09 -16.49 -17.52
CA LEU A 501 -42.46 -16.63 -18.93
C LEU A 501 -42.13 -18.02 -19.52
N LYS A 502 -41.03 -18.66 -19.06
CA LYS A 502 -40.52 -19.89 -19.69
C LYS A 502 -40.70 -21.13 -18.85
N TYR A 503 -40.53 -21.01 -17.51
CA TYR A 503 -40.60 -22.14 -16.56
C TYR A 503 -41.30 -21.69 -15.27
N PRO A 504 -42.63 -21.55 -15.24
CA PRO A 504 -43.38 -20.89 -14.15
C PRO A 504 -43.28 -21.61 -12.80
N ASN A 505 -42.94 -22.89 -12.77
CA ASN A 505 -42.85 -23.71 -11.55
C ASN A 505 -41.42 -24.15 -11.22
N ALA A 506 -40.42 -23.60 -11.89
CA ALA A 506 -39.04 -24.01 -11.73
C ALA A 506 -38.16 -22.93 -11.04
N GLU A 507 -37.19 -23.40 -10.31
CA GLU A 507 -36.20 -22.53 -9.67
C GLU A 507 -34.86 -22.54 -10.42
N PRO A 508 -34.17 -21.38 -10.52
CA PRO A 508 -32.92 -21.31 -11.24
C PRO A 508 -31.77 -21.89 -10.41
N VAL A 509 -30.93 -22.67 -11.09
CA VAL A 509 -29.59 -23.04 -10.62
C VAL A 509 -28.62 -21.97 -11.12
N VAL A 510 -27.96 -21.28 -10.22
CA VAL A 510 -27.01 -20.19 -10.55
C VAL A 510 -25.58 -20.62 -10.32
N SER A 511 -24.67 -20.11 -11.14
CA SER A 511 -23.25 -20.37 -10.98
C SER A 511 -22.69 -19.63 -9.76
N ASN A 512 -21.91 -20.33 -8.92
CA ASN A 512 -21.19 -19.75 -7.79
C ASN A 512 -19.83 -19.16 -8.19
N ALA A 513 -19.39 -19.36 -9.44
CA ALA A 513 -18.10 -18.91 -9.95
C ALA A 513 -18.16 -18.47 -11.41
N THR A 514 -17.14 -17.73 -11.86
CA THR A 514 -16.92 -17.40 -13.28
C THR A 514 -15.94 -18.40 -13.89
N GLY A 515 -16.34 -19.09 -14.97
CA GLY A 515 -15.50 -20.10 -15.58
C GLY A 515 -16.21 -20.85 -16.71
N ARG A 516 -15.67 -22.00 -17.08
CA ARG A 516 -16.21 -22.87 -18.11
C ARG A 516 -17.11 -23.93 -17.47
N VAL A 517 -18.32 -24.09 -18.00
CA VAL A 517 -19.28 -25.08 -17.51
C VAL A 517 -18.90 -26.48 -17.98
N ILE A 518 -18.83 -27.41 -17.05
CA ILE A 518 -18.66 -28.87 -17.31
C ILE A 518 -19.79 -29.58 -16.61
N TRP A 519 -20.79 -30.04 -17.40
CA TRP A 519 -21.91 -30.81 -16.87
C TRP A 519 -21.46 -32.21 -16.51
N GLU A 520 -21.80 -32.71 -15.34
CA GLU A 520 -21.44 -34.04 -14.83
C GLU A 520 -22.61 -35.07 -14.95
N LEU A 521 -23.77 -34.59 -15.36
CA LEU A 521 -24.92 -35.43 -15.56
C LEU A 521 -24.77 -36.23 -16.88
N ASP A 522 -24.79 -37.57 -16.78
CA ASP A 522 -24.57 -38.54 -17.82
C ASP A 522 -24.69 -38.03 -19.25
N PHE A 523 -23.56 -38.08 -19.95
CA PHE A 523 -23.49 -37.87 -21.38
C PHE A 523 -23.91 -39.17 -22.06
N ASN A 524 -25.02 -39.16 -22.78
CA ASN A 524 -25.13 -40.11 -23.87
C ASN A 524 -23.95 -39.84 -24.83
N GLU A 525 -23.26 -40.87 -25.25
CA GLU A 525 -22.02 -40.81 -26.05
C GLU A 525 -22.12 -39.97 -27.35
N VAL A 526 -23.27 -39.38 -27.64
CA VAL A 526 -23.58 -38.66 -28.89
C VAL A 526 -24.00 -37.20 -28.68
N SER A 527 -24.37 -36.75 -27.47
CA SER A 527 -24.76 -35.36 -27.25
C SER A 527 -24.05 -34.73 -26.03
N VAL A 528 -23.42 -33.61 -26.27
CA VAL A 528 -22.67 -32.79 -25.28
C VAL A 528 -23.63 -31.91 -24.45
N GLU A 529 -24.89 -32.25 -24.34
CA GLU A 529 -25.90 -31.50 -23.60
C GLU A 529 -26.49 -32.34 -22.46
N PRO A 530 -26.67 -31.75 -21.25
CA PRO A 530 -27.36 -32.41 -20.15
C PRO A 530 -28.81 -32.73 -20.58
N VAL A 531 -29.30 -33.86 -20.11
CA VAL A 531 -30.61 -34.36 -20.56
C VAL A 531 -31.73 -33.53 -19.93
N HIS A 532 -32.43 -32.77 -20.74
CA HIS A 532 -33.68 -32.12 -20.36
C HIS A 532 -34.67 -33.19 -19.85
N GLY A 533 -35.22 -32.94 -18.64
CA GLY A 533 -36.14 -33.89 -17.99
C GLY A 533 -35.48 -34.93 -17.08
N LYS A 534 -34.14 -34.89 -16.89
CA LYS A 534 -33.45 -35.78 -15.96
C LYS A 534 -33.90 -35.52 -14.52
N GLU A 535 -34.25 -36.59 -13.80
CA GLU A 535 -34.51 -36.54 -12.37
C GLU A 535 -33.20 -36.41 -11.59
N ILE A 536 -33.21 -35.54 -10.59
CA ILE A 536 -32.09 -35.24 -9.70
C ILE A 536 -32.56 -35.28 -8.26
N LYS A 537 -31.62 -35.59 -7.36
CA LYS A 537 -31.81 -35.55 -5.92
C LYS A 537 -31.09 -34.34 -5.31
N GLU A 538 -31.55 -33.94 -4.15
CA GLU A 538 -30.83 -32.93 -3.35
C GLU A 538 -29.38 -33.37 -3.16
N PHE A 539 -28.46 -32.43 -3.34
CA PHE A 539 -26.98 -32.59 -3.30
C PHE A 539 -26.35 -33.36 -4.49
N ASP A 540 -27.09 -33.82 -5.47
CA ASP A 540 -26.48 -34.34 -6.69
C ASP A 540 -25.63 -33.26 -7.36
N THR A 541 -24.40 -33.58 -7.77
CA THR A 541 -23.58 -32.65 -8.54
C THR A 541 -24.16 -32.48 -9.93
N LEU A 542 -24.55 -31.26 -10.29
CA LEU A 542 -25.13 -30.95 -11.59
C LEU A 542 -24.06 -30.65 -12.62
N CYS A 543 -23.13 -29.77 -12.25
CA CYS A 543 -22.00 -29.42 -13.10
C CYS A 543 -20.83 -28.92 -12.26
N THR A 544 -19.68 -28.81 -12.91
CA THR A 544 -18.48 -28.19 -12.36
C THR A 544 -18.13 -26.95 -13.17
N ILE A 545 -17.77 -25.88 -12.50
CA ILE A 545 -17.26 -24.66 -13.13
C ILE A 545 -15.74 -24.69 -13.06
N GLN A 546 -15.11 -24.85 -14.22
CA GLN A 546 -13.65 -24.75 -14.34
C GLN A 546 -13.24 -23.27 -14.32
N THR A 547 -12.66 -22.83 -13.22
CA THR A 547 -12.13 -21.48 -13.03
C THR A 547 -10.63 -21.44 -13.32
N ASN A 548 -10.04 -20.25 -13.28
CA ASN A 548 -8.59 -20.08 -13.34
C ASN A 548 -7.84 -20.62 -12.10
N TYR A 549 -8.57 -20.92 -11.02
CA TYR A 549 -8.00 -21.31 -9.72
C TYR A 549 -8.36 -22.74 -9.31
N GLY A 550 -9.21 -23.43 -10.07
CA GLY A 550 -9.65 -24.77 -9.74
C GLY A 550 -11.04 -25.10 -10.27
N LEU A 551 -11.65 -26.11 -9.67
CA LEU A 551 -12.96 -26.64 -10.03
C LEU A 551 -13.96 -26.32 -8.91
N GLU A 552 -15.06 -25.64 -9.26
CA GLU A 552 -16.15 -25.32 -8.35
C GLU A 552 -17.38 -26.17 -8.69
N HIS A 553 -17.84 -26.98 -7.74
CA HIS A 553 -18.98 -27.87 -7.93
C HIS A 553 -20.30 -27.15 -7.67
N ILE A 554 -21.27 -27.37 -8.57
CA ILE A 554 -22.64 -26.89 -8.44
C ILE A 554 -23.55 -28.10 -8.14
N GLY A 555 -24.08 -28.13 -6.93
CA GLY A 555 -25.03 -29.17 -6.50
C GLY A 555 -26.48 -28.77 -6.70
N SER A 556 -27.35 -29.77 -6.75
CA SER A 556 -28.79 -29.58 -6.65
C SER A 556 -29.18 -29.18 -5.21
N PHE A 557 -30.07 -28.22 -5.10
CA PHE A 557 -30.59 -27.74 -3.82
C PHE A 557 -31.93 -28.40 -3.41
N CYS A 558 -32.44 -29.33 -4.24
CA CYS A 558 -33.70 -30.06 -3.99
C CYS A 558 -33.83 -31.30 -4.86
N ASP A 559 -34.75 -32.17 -4.49
CA ASP A 559 -35.25 -33.21 -5.36
C ASP A 559 -36.14 -32.60 -6.45
N GLY A 560 -35.94 -33.02 -7.71
CA GLY A 560 -36.68 -32.45 -8.83
C GLY A 560 -36.26 -32.99 -10.17
N ARG A 561 -36.57 -32.24 -11.23
CA ARG A 561 -36.10 -32.53 -12.60
C ARG A 561 -35.62 -31.28 -13.31
N ILE A 562 -34.62 -31.43 -14.17
CA ILE A 562 -34.12 -30.34 -14.99
C ILE A 562 -35.11 -30.06 -16.13
N VAL A 563 -35.69 -28.85 -16.15
CA VAL A 563 -36.71 -28.44 -17.16
C VAL A 563 -36.20 -27.41 -18.14
N GLY A 564 -35.02 -26.84 -17.90
CA GLY A 564 -34.39 -25.90 -18.81
C GLY A 564 -32.87 -25.81 -18.59
N ILE A 565 -32.15 -25.64 -19.68
CA ILE A 565 -30.69 -25.48 -19.69
C ILE A 565 -30.38 -24.18 -20.41
N GLU A 566 -29.70 -23.27 -19.71
CA GLU A 566 -29.33 -21.96 -20.23
C GLU A 566 -27.85 -21.87 -20.65
N LYS A 567 -27.00 -22.77 -20.12
CA LYS A 567 -25.57 -22.85 -20.48
C LYS A 567 -25.22 -24.25 -20.93
N LYS A 568 -24.62 -24.34 -22.10
CA LYS A 568 -24.18 -25.61 -22.68
C LYS A 568 -22.81 -26.03 -22.15
N GLN A 569 -22.48 -27.30 -22.37
CA GLN A 569 -21.15 -27.84 -22.11
C GLN A 569 -20.06 -26.97 -22.74
N GLY A 570 -19.06 -26.56 -21.94
CA GLY A 570 -17.91 -25.79 -22.39
C GLY A 570 -18.16 -24.31 -22.57
N GLU A 571 -19.39 -23.80 -22.41
CA GLU A 571 -19.68 -22.37 -22.44
C GLU A 571 -19.11 -21.65 -21.20
N ILE A 572 -18.82 -20.37 -21.38
CA ILE A 572 -18.40 -19.50 -20.27
C ILE A 572 -19.63 -19.00 -19.53
N VAL A 573 -19.58 -19.11 -18.21
CA VAL A 573 -20.58 -18.56 -17.29
C VAL A 573 -19.92 -17.56 -16.35
N ARG A 574 -20.65 -16.54 -15.97
CA ARG A 574 -20.25 -15.62 -14.90
C ARG A 574 -20.92 -16.03 -13.59
N LYS A 575 -20.27 -15.71 -12.48
CA LYS A 575 -20.87 -15.91 -11.16
C LYS A 575 -22.24 -15.22 -11.08
N GLY A 576 -23.26 -15.96 -10.65
CA GLY A 576 -24.66 -15.50 -10.57
C GLY A 576 -25.48 -15.68 -11.86
N GLU A 577 -24.89 -16.04 -13.01
CA GLU A 577 -25.67 -16.39 -14.20
C GLU A 577 -26.36 -17.74 -14.01
N VAL A 578 -27.56 -17.85 -14.62
CA VAL A 578 -28.35 -19.07 -14.58
C VAL A 578 -27.74 -20.15 -15.49
N LEU A 579 -27.57 -21.34 -14.94
CA LEU A 579 -27.09 -22.55 -15.63
C LEU A 579 -28.24 -23.40 -16.16
N ALA A 580 -29.23 -23.61 -15.30
CA ALA A 580 -30.39 -24.46 -15.58
C ALA A 580 -31.58 -24.07 -14.69
N TYR A 581 -32.73 -24.69 -14.95
CA TYR A 581 -33.93 -24.60 -14.13
C TYR A 581 -34.36 -25.98 -13.64
N ILE A 582 -34.71 -26.06 -12.35
CA ILE A 582 -35.18 -27.28 -11.69
C ILE A 582 -36.64 -27.09 -11.28
N GLU A 583 -37.50 -27.97 -11.73
CA GLU A 583 -38.87 -28.11 -11.21
C GLU A 583 -38.84 -29.06 -10.02
N LYS A 584 -39.22 -28.55 -8.82
CA LYS A 584 -39.27 -29.33 -7.59
C LYS A 584 -40.34 -30.42 -7.66
N LYS A 585 -40.06 -31.58 -7.07
CA LYS A 585 -41.06 -32.64 -6.84
C LYS A 585 -41.98 -32.30 -5.67
#